data_ffaae2490d35048e48ed26b9c2395a4d
#
_entry.id   ffaae2490d35048e48ed26b9c2395a4d
#
_cell.length_a   1.000
_cell.length_b   1.000
_cell.length_c   1.000
_cell.angle_alpha   90.00
_cell.angle_beta   90.00
_cell.angle_gamma   90.00
#
_symmetry.space_group_name_H-M   'P 1'
#
loop_
_entity.id
_entity.type
_entity.pdbx_description
1 polymer ?
#
loop_
_entity_poly.entity_id
_entity_poly.type
_entity_poly.pdbx_seq_one_letter_code
_entity_poly.pdbx_strand_id
1 'polypeptide(L)'
;MADTAIKSEEEKKEYFDTPEELEEKTTQFAQWIRESNNMVAFTGAGISTSTGIPDYRSGFNTVLETGPGCWEKAALKEKWKNDKTKAGLPLPAAHRIPFNMTIQQARPSLTHMAMYELEKRGLLKFIIS
;
A
#
# COMPACT_ATOMS: atom_id res chain seq x y z
N MET A 1 -18.60 9.98 1.25
CA MET A 1 -17.21 9.58 0.90
C MET A 1 -16.30 10.09 2.00
N ALA A 2 -15.49 9.25 2.59
CA ALA A 2 -14.56 9.69 3.63
C ALA A 2 -13.54 10.66 2.99
N ASP A 3 -13.55 11.92 3.43
CA ASP A 3 -12.62 12.97 3.01
C ASP A 3 -11.25 12.75 3.68
N THR A 4 -10.64 11.62 3.37
CA THR A 4 -9.37 11.17 3.95
C THR A 4 -8.23 11.20 2.93
N ALA A 5 -8.41 11.93 1.83
CA ALA A 5 -7.32 12.17 0.89
C ALA A 5 -6.24 13.02 1.58
N ILE A 6 -5.01 12.59 1.48
CA ILE A 6 -3.84 13.35 1.93
C ILE A 6 -3.82 14.69 1.19
N LYS A 7 -3.87 15.80 1.94
CA LYS A 7 -4.07 17.15 1.36
C LYS A 7 -2.77 17.95 1.26
N SER A 8 -1.77 17.63 2.08
CA SER A 8 -0.50 18.36 2.07
C SER A 8 0.59 17.59 1.32
N GLU A 9 1.51 18.32 0.69
CA GLU A 9 2.68 17.71 0.05
C GLU A 9 3.64 17.07 1.07
N GLU A 10 3.64 17.57 2.32
CA GLU A 10 4.45 17.00 3.41
C GLU A 10 3.95 15.62 3.83
N GLU A 11 2.63 15.41 3.89
CA GLU A 11 2.04 14.10 4.19
C GLU A 11 2.22 13.07 3.07
N LYS A 12 2.52 13.52 1.85
CA LYS A 12 2.80 12.64 0.70
C LYS A 12 4.26 12.21 0.63
N LYS A 13 5.14 12.82 1.43
CA LYS A 13 6.55 12.55 1.39
C LYS A 13 6.83 11.15 1.96
N GLU A 14 7.51 10.34 1.17
CA GLU A 14 7.99 9.03 1.59
C GLU A 14 9.37 9.16 2.22
N TYR A 15 9.59 8.47 3.34
CA TYR A 15 10.85 8.46 4.08
C TYR A 15 11.47 7.07 4.01
N PHE A 16 12.78 7.02 3.88
CA PHE A 16 13.54 5.78 3.76
C PHE A 16 14.57 5.72 4.87
N ASP A 17 14.63 4.59 5.54
CA ASP A 17 15.66 4.29 6.50
C ASP A 17 16.95 3.85 5.77
N THR A 18 18.09 4.10 6.37
CA THR A 18 19.34 3.47 5.96
C THR A 18 19.27 1.96 6.28
N PRO A 19 20.11 1.12 5.64
CA PRO A 19 20.14 -0.31 5.97
C PRO A 19 20.38 -0.58 7.46
N GLU A 20 21.23 0.22 8.10
CA GLU A 20 21.56 0.08 9.52
C GLU A 20 20.37 0.44 10.41
N GLU A 21 19.67 1.55 10.11
CA GLU A 21 18.46 1.94 10.83
C GLU A 21 17.35 0.92 10.67
N LEU A 22 17.22 0.33 9.47
CA LEU A 22 16.23 -0.71 9.20
C LEU A 22 16.53 -1.98 10.01
N GLU A 23 17.78 -2.39 10.11
CA GLU A 23 18.18 -3.56 10.89
C GLU A 23 17.93 -3.35 12.38
N GLU A 24 18.28 -2.17 12.91
CA GLU A 24 17.99 -1.82 14.31
C GLU A 24 16.49 -1.85 14.60
N LYS A 25 15.67 -1.18 13.77
CA LYS A 25 14.21 -1.15 13.92
C LYS A 25 13.57 -2.54 13.82
N THR A 26 14.04 -3.37 12.88
CA THR A 26 13.52 -4.73 12.74
C THR A 26 13.91 -5.62 13.91
N THR A 27 15.11 -5.47 14.46
CA THR A 27 15.55 -6.18 15.66
C THR A 27 14.69 -5.79 16.86
N GLN A 28 14.50 -4.49 17.07
CA GLN A 28 13.63 -3.97 18.14
C GLN A 28 12.19 -4.48 17.99
N PHE A 29 11.65 -4.46 16.78
CA PHE A 29 10.30 -4.94 16.49
C PHE A 29 10.17 -6.45 16.78
N ALA A 30 11.16 -7.24 16.39
CA ALA A 30 11.18 -8.67 16.68
C ALA A 30 11.23 -8.96 18.19
N GLN A 31 11.91 -8.12 18.96
CA GLN A 31 11.92 -8.22 20.42
C GLN A 31 10.52 -7.92 21.00
N TRP A 32 9.87 -6.84 20.57
CA TRP A 32 8.51 -6.52 21.03
C TRP A 32 7.50 -7.62 20.73
N ILE A 33 7.62 -8.26 19.55
CA ILE A 33 6.78 -9.43 19.22
C ILE A 33 6.99 -10.56 20.25
N ARG A 34 8.23 -10.87 20.62
CA ARG A 34 8.54 -11.94 21.59
C ARG A 34 8.05 -11.63 23.00
N GLU A 35 8.10 -10.38 23.40
CA GLU A 35 7.71 -9.91 24.73
C GLU A 35 6.19 -9.67 24.85
N SER A 36 5.49 -9.56 23.74
CA SER A 36 4.07 -9.27 23.71
C SER A 36 3.23 -10.48 24.14
N ASN A 37 2.32 -10.24 25.09
CA ASN A 37 1.33 -11.24 25.50
C ASN A 37 0.07 -11.24 24.63
N ASN A 38 -0.27 -10.10 24.03
CA ASN A 38 -1.49 -9.90 23.24
C ASN A 38 -1.22 -9.04 22.01
N MET A 39 -0.52 -9.60 21.04
CA MET A 39 -0.25 -8.92 19.77
C MET A 39 -1.49 -8.97 18.87
N VAL A 40 -1.85 -7.82 18.32
CA VAL A 40 -2.90 -7.64 17.30
C VAL A 40 -2.28 -6.94 16.10
N ALA A 41 -2.61 -7.38 14.90
CA ALA A 41 -2.23 -6.71 13.67
C ALA A 41 -3.40 -5.91 13.11
N PHE A 42 -3.16 -4.63 12.78
CA PHE A 42 -4.06 -3.80 12.00
C PHE A 42 -3.40 -3.47 10.67
N THR A 43 -3.97 -3.97 9.57
CA THR A 43 -3.34 -3.89 8.25
C THR A 43 -4.24 -3.20 7.24
N GLY A 44 -3.63 -2.64 6.21
CA GLY A 44 -4.31 -2.01 5.10
C GLY A 44 -3.83 -2.55 3.75
N ALA A 45 -4.29 -1.95 2.66
CA ALA A 45 -3.99 -2.39 1.29
C ALA A 45 -2.49 -2.39 0.97
N GLY A 46 -1.68 -1.60 1.69
CA GLY A 46 -0.23 -1.51 1.47
C GLY A 46 0.53 -2.83 1.63
N ILE A 47 0.04 -3.77 2.44
CA ILE A 47 0.69 -5.08 2.62
C ILE A 47 0.66 -5.95 1.35
N SER A 48 -0.16 -5.60 0.35
CA SER A 48 -0.29 -6.31 -0.92
C SER A 48 0.46 -5.66 -2.08
N THR A 49 1.06 -4.47 -1.89
CA THR A 49 1.70 -3.71 -2.98
C THR A 49 2.91 -4.43 -3.56
N SER A 50 3.68 -5.14 -2.72
CA SER A 50 4.81 -5.96 -3.16
C SER A 50 4.42 -7.14 -4.05
N THR A 51 3.15 -7.47 -4.14
CA THR A 51 2.62 -8.54 -5.01
C THR A 51 1.89 -7.99 -6.24
N GLY A 52 2.02 -6.69 -6.51
CA GLY A 52 1.47 -6.04 -7.70
C GLY A 52 0.04 -5.52 -7.54
N ILE A 53 -0.54 -5.57 -6.33
CA ILE A 53 -1.87 -5.03 -6.05
C ILE A 53 -1.71 -3.59 -5.56
N PRO A 54 -2.23 -2.57 -6.27
CA PRO A 54 -2.10 -1.18 -5.84
C PRO A 54 -2.91 -0.93 -4.57
N ASP A 55 -2.41 -0.02 -3.74
CA ASP A 55 -3.15 0.50 -2.61
C ASP A 55 -4.19 1.55 -3.03
N TYR A 56 -4.76 2.26 -2.06
CA TYR A 56 -5.79 3.28 -2.33
C TYR A 56 -5.22 4.68 -2.50
N ARG A 57 -4.15 5.06 -1.78
CA ARG A 57 -3.76 6.45 -1.52
C ARG A 57 -2.38 6.85 -2.00
N SER A 58 -1.52 5.91 -2.38
CA SER A 58 -0.17 6.25 -2.84
C SER A 58 -0.20 7.31 -3.93
N GLY A 59 0.63 8.33 -3.79
CA GLY A 59 0.70 9.46 -4.71
C GLY A 59 1.30 9.09 -6.06
N PHE A 60 1.24 10.02 -7.02
CA PHE A 60 1.83 9.82 -8.35
C PHE A 60 3.36 9.68 -8.34
N ASN A 61 4.01 10.21 -7.29
CA ASN A 61 5.46 10.16 -7.11
C ASN A 61 5.91 9.01 -6.19
N THR A 62 5.01 8.05 -5.91
CA THR A 62 5.36 6.90 -5.08
C THR A 62 6.47 6.06 -5.68
N VAL A 63 7.31 5.48 -4.83
CA VAL A 63 8.33 4.50 -5.23
C VAL A 63 7.76 3.10 -5.44
N LEU A 64 6.49 2.89 -5.12
CA LEU A 64 5.85 1.59 -5.29
C LEU A 64 5.77 1.20 -6.78
N GLU A 65 6.16 0.00 -7.12
CA GLU A 65 6.07 -0.54 -8.50
C GLU A 65 4.62 -0.58 -9.00
N THR A 66 3.63 -0.67 -8.10
CA THR A 66 2.21 -0.60 -8.42
C THR A 66 1.77 0.80 -8.85
N GLY A 67 2.64 1.80 -8.67
CA GLY A 67 2.33 3.20 -8.96
C GLY A 67 1.24 3.77 -8.05
N PRO A 68 0.60 4.87 -8.48
CA PRO A 68 -0.37 5.58 -7.65
C PRO A 68 -1.57 4.72 -7.29
N GLY A 69 -2.13 5.01 -6.11
CA GLY A 69 -3.27 4.30 -5.56
C GLY A 69 -4.55 4.43 -6.39
N CYS A 70 -5.52 3.56 -6.11
CA CYS A 70 -6.77 3.50 -6.89
C CYS A 70 -7.57 4.80 -6.83
N TRP A 71 -7.54 5.52 -5.70
CA TRP A 71 -8.29 6.78 -5.55
C TRP A 71 -7.62 7.93 -6.31
N GLU A 72 -6.29 8.00 -6.33
CA GLU A 72 -5.55 8.98 -7.12
C GLU A 72 -5.82 8.79 -8.62
N LYS A 73 -5.83 7.54 -9.07
CA LYS A 73 -6.17 7.19 -10.46
C LYS A 73 -7.61 7.58 -10.80
N ALA A 74 -8.55 7.32 -9.89
CA ALA A 74 -9.97 7.66 -10.08
C ALA A 74 -10.19 9.18 -10.14
N ALA A 75 -9.58 9.94 -9.21
CA ALA A 75 -9.66 11.39 -9.19
C ALA A 75 -9.08 12.03 -10.46
N LEU A 76 -7.97 11.51 -10.95
CA LEU A 76 -7.38 11.99 -12.20
C LEU A 76 -8.28 11.70 -13.41
N LYS A 77 -8.85 10.49 -13.46
CA LYS A 77 -9.79 10.10 -14.54
C LYS A 77 -11.02 11.01 -14.55
N GLU A 78 -11.51 11.40 -13.38
CA GLU A 78 -12.63 12.32 -13.25
C GLU A 78 -12.25 13.73 -13.72
N LYS A 79 -11.11 14.26 -13.27
CA LYS A 79 -10.58 15.55 -13.74
C LYS A 79 -10.42 15.56 -15.27
N TRP A 80 -9.90 14.48 -15.84
CA TRP A 80 -9.72 14.36 -17.30
C TRP A 80 -11.04 14.36 -18.04
N LYS A 81 -12.06 13.66 -17.53
CA LYS A 81 -13.40 13.65 -18.14
C LYS A 81 -14.09 15.02 -18.11
N ASN A 82 -13.85 15.77 -17.03
CA ASN A 82 -14.47 17.09 -16.82
C ASN A 82 -13.74 18.22 -17.57
N ASP A 83 -12.55 17.95 -18.06
CA ASP A 83 -11.78 18.92 -18.86
C ASP A 83 -12.30 18.96 -20.30
N LYS A 84 -13.07 19.99 -20.61
CA LYS A 84 -13.69 20.18 -21.94
C LYS A 84 -12.65 20.24 -23.09
N THR A 85 -11.42 20.64 -22.79
CA THR A 85 -10.34 20.71 -23.79
C THR A 85 -9.80 19.34 -24.18
N LYS A 86 -10.05 18.34 -23.34
CA LYS A 86 -9.59 16.95 -23.50
C LYS A 86 -10.71 15.98 -23.86
N ALA A 87 -11.92 16.51 -24.10
CA ALA A 87 -13.08 15.71 -24.47
C ALA A 87 -12.78 14.84 -25.71
N GLY A 88 -12.95 13.52 -25.55
CA GLY A 88 -12.69 12.55 -26.62
C GLY A 88 -11.22 12.11 -26.77
N LEU A 89 -10.28 12.71 -26.04
CA LEU A 89 -8.90 12.24 -26.03
C LEU A 89 -8.72 11.04 -25.10
N PRO A 90 -7.87 10.05 -25.47
CA PRO A 90 -7.56 8.94 -24.59
C PRO A 90 -6.73 9.40 -23.38
N LEU A 91 -6.92 8.78 -22.22
CA LEU A 91 -6.06 9.00 -21.06
C LEU A 91 -4.58 8.80 -21.43
N PRO A 92 -3.67 9.66 -20.96
CA PRO A 92 -2.24 9.50 -21.17
C PRO A 92 -1.74 8.11 -20.73
N ALA A 93 -0.77 7.56 -21.46
CA ALA A 93 -0.25 6.21 -21.18
C ALA A 93 0.25 6.03 -19.75
N ALA A 94 0.88 7.06 -19.17
CA ALA A 94 1.32 7.07 -17.77
C ALA A 94 0.18 6.86 -16.75
N HIS A 95 -1.06 7.09 -17.13
CA HIS A 95 -2.24 6.91 -16.28
C HIS A 95 -3.00 5.61 -16.60
N ARG A 96 -2.52 4.87 -17.60
CA ARG A 96 -3.04 3.57 -18.02
C ARG A 96 -2.24 2.44 -17.40
N ILE A 97 -1.73 2.57 -16.17
CA ILE A 97 -0.98 1.48 -15.56
C ILE A 97 -1.89 0.26 -15.56
N PRO A 98 -1.59 -0.75 -16.37
CA PRO A 98 -2.41 -1.93 -16.42
C PRO A 98 -2.32 -2.62 -15.06
N PHE A 99 -3.43 -2.80 -14.41
CA PHE A 99 -3.55 -3.80 -13.36
C PHE A 99 -3.50 -5.15 -14.10
N ASN A 100 -2.29 -5.64 -14.34
CA ASN A 100 -2.06 -6.85 -15.14
C ASN A 100 -2.27 -8.14 -14.35
N MET A 101 -2.56 -8.03 -13.04
CA MET A 101 -2.75 -9.21 -12.21
C MET A 101 -4.24 -9.46 -12.03
N THR A 102 -4.71 -10.60 -12.47
CA THR A 102 -6.04 -11.07 -12.11
C THR A 102 -6.03 -11.52 -10.63
N ILE A 103 -7.16 -11.36 -9.92
CA ILE A 103 -7.30 -11.80 -8.53
C ILE A 103 -6.89 -13.29 -8.39
N GLN A 104 -7.11 -14.09 -9.42
CA GLN A 104 -6.74 -15.51 -9.49
C GLN A 104 -5.21 -15.74 -9.53
N GLN A 105 -4.43 -14.76 -9.93
CA GLN A 105 -2.96 -14.81 -9.99
C GLN A 105 -2.31 -14.17 -8.76
N ALA A 106 -3.09 -13.52 -7.92
CA ALA A 106 -2.58 -12.87 -6.72
C ALA A 106 -2.01 -13.93 -5.75
N ARG A 107 -0.83 -13.64 -5.21
CA ARG A 107 -0.17 -14.47 -4.20
C ARG A 107 -0.02 -13.69 -2.90
N PRO A 108 -0.04 -14.36 -1.74
CA PRO A 108 0.26 -13.70 -0.48
C PRO A 108 1.64 -13.04 -0.52
N SER A 109 1.75 -11.81 0.00
CA SER A 109 3.06 -11.17 0.22
C SER A 109 3.80 -11.83 1.38
N LEU A 110 5.10 -11.51 1.53
CA LEU A 110 5.87 -11.94 2.70
C LEU A 110 5.22 -11.50 4.00
N THR A 111 4.60 -10.32 4.03
CA THR A 111 3.85 -9.82 5.20
C THR A 111 2.66 -10.70 5.55
N HIS A 112 1.89 -11.14 4.56
CA HIS A 112 0.79 -12.09 4.80
C HIS A 112 1.30 -13.41 5.34
N MET A 113 2.38 -13.94 4.78
CA MET A 113 2.99 -15.19 5.24
C MET A 113 3.54 -15.08 6.65
N ALA A 114 4.18 -13.95 6.99
CA ALA A 114 4.67 -13.69 8.33
C ALA A 114 3.54 -13.63 9.37
N MET A 115 2.44 -12.93 9.04
CA MET A 115 1.27 -12.86 9.91
C MET A 115 0.65 -14.25 10.14
N TYR A 116 0.54 -15.06 9.09
CA TYR A 116 0.07 -16.44 9.19
C TYR A 116 0.94 -17.27 10.14
N GLU A 117 2.28 -17.20 10.00
CA GLU A 117 3.19 -17.93 10.88
C GLU A 117 3.13 -17.44 12.34
N LEU A 118 2.99 -16.14 12.56
CA LEU A 118 2.83 -15.58 13.91
C LEU A 118 1.51 -16.02 14.56
N GLU A 119 0.43 -16.06 13.80
CA GLU A 119 -0.87 -16.56 14.25
C GLU A 119 -0.79 -18.05 14.59
N LYS A 120 -0.25 -18.86 13.70
CA LYS A 120 -0.06 -20.30 13.89
C LYS A 120 0.77 -20.64 15.14
N ARG A 121 1.75 -19.79 15.47
CA ARG A 121 2.57 -19.92 16.70
C ARG A 121 1.87 -19.35 17.95
N GLY A 122 0.68 -18.80 17.81
CA GLY A 122 -0.06 -18.21 18.91
C GLY A 122 0.48 -16.87 19.41
N LEU A 123 1.42 -16.25 18.68
CA LEU A 123 1.96 -14.93 19.01
C LEU A 123 1.00 -13.82 18.56
N LEU A 124 0.43 -13.92 17.37
CA LEU A 124 -0.57 -13.01 16.86
C LEU A 124 -1.98 -13.52 17.21
N LYS A 125 -2.76 -12.72 17.93
CA LYS A 125 -4.07 -13.12 18.46
C LYS A 125 -5.22 -12.74 17.55
N PHE A 126 -5.08 -11.62 16.83
CA PHE A 126 -6.14 -11.10 15.99
C PHE A 126 -5.60 -10.26 14.84
N ILE A 127 -6.25 -10.32 13.68
CA ILE A 127 -5.92 -9.51 12.50
C ILE A 127 -7.16 -8.72 12.11
N ILE A 128 -6.98 -7.40 11.98
CA ILE A 128 -7.97 -6.48 11.41
C ILE A 128 -7.42 -6.00 10.07
N SER A 129 -8.16 -6.21 8.99
CA SER A 129 -7.77 -5.84 7.63
C SER A 129 -8.94 -5.24 6.83
#